data_79d21aacc3e19a89d58b2c9d7a589335
#
_entry.id   79d21aacc3e19a89d58b2c9d7a589335
#
_cell.length_a   1.000
_cell.length_b   1.000
_cell.length_c   1.000
_cell.angle_alpha   90.00
_cell.angle_beta   90.00
_cell.angle_gamma   90.00
#
_symmetry.space_group_name_H-M   'P 1'
#
loop_
_entity.id
_entity.type
_entity.pdbx_description
1 polymer ?
#
loop_
_entity_poly.entity_id
_entity_poly.type
_entity_poly.pdbx_seq_one_letter_code
_entity_poly.pdbx_strand_id
1 'polypeptide(L)'
;MKQIHFSKLQSIFGVILLTLTLSSCGLMNSPQVKTYLPLSQFQYAYIAPIGGVQGPPNAAFGGFPGSANPRDFIAGQLFKRGIIVVPEINPAQAQKTLVVSYGEGDKRNILIGYALEVTIQLTTADMNKLVAVATAEGYGETESDKIRDAISQAMTALFEPEKISQNSSSLYF
;
A
#
# COMPACT_ATOMS: atom_id res chain seq x y z
N MET A 1 9.32 -34.78 48.37
CA MET A 1 8.36 -33.70 48.10
C MET A 1 8.89 -32.50 47.29
N LYS A 2 10.04 -32.55 46.64
CA LYS A 2 10.62 -31.40 45.88
C LYS A 2 10.38 -31.43 44.35
N GLN A 3 9.92 -32.54 43.77
CA GLN A 3 9.76 -32.64 42.30
C GLN A 3 8.50 -32.02 41.73
N ILE A 4 7.44 -31.86 42.54
CA ILE A 4 6.14 -31.35 42.08
C ILE A 4 6.19 -29.82 41.78
N HIS A 5 7.06 -29.08 42.43
CA HIS A 5 7.22 -27.66 42.20
C HIS A 5 7.95 -27.31 40.91
N PHE A 6 8.87 -28.18 40.48
CA PHE A 6 9.65 -27.90 39.27
C PHE A 6 8.84 -28.07 37.97
N SER A 7 7.96 -29.07 37.92
CA SER A 7 7.10 -29.30 36.75
C SER A 7 6.03 -28.18 36.56
N LYS A 8 5.49 -27.69 37.67
CA LYS A 8 4.54 -26.55 37.62
C LYS A 8 5.22 -25.26 37.18
N LEU A 9 6.47 -25.02 37.59
CA LEU A 9 7.23 -23.84 37.18
C LEU A 9 7.57 -23.88 35.69
N GLN A 10 7.94 -25.05 35.15
CA GLN A 10 8.16 -25.22 33.69
C GLN A 10 6.89 -25.02 32.88
N SER A 11 5.73 -25.50 33.37
CA SER A 11 4.45 -25.30 32.69
C SER A 11 4.05 -23.82 32.63
N ILE A 12 4.24 -23.05 33.71
CA ILE A 12 3.94 -21.63 33.77
C ILE A 12 4.86 -20.84 32.82
N PHE A 13 6.16 -21.21 32.77
CA PHE A 13 7.10 -20.54 31.87
C PHE A 13 6.79 -20.81 30.39
N GLY A 14 6.33 -22.02 30.05
CA GLY A 14 5.86 -22.37 28.70
C GLY A 14 4.64 -21.58 28.26
N VAL A 15 3.67 -21.38 29.16
CA VAL A 15 2.46 -20.59 28.87
C VAL A 15 2.79 -19.11 28.71
N ILE A 16 3.67 -18.54 29.52
CA ILE A 16 4.10 -17.14 29.42
C ILE A 16 4.88 -16.91 28.12
N LEU A 17 5.75 -17.84 27.72
CA LEU A 17 6.49 -17.76 26.47
C LEU A 17 5.55 -17.84 25.25
N LEU A 18 4.52 -18.68 25.31
CA LEU A 18 3.53 -18.84 24.24
C LEU A 18 2.63 -17.59 24.08
N THR A 19 2.29 -16.92 25.20
CA THR A 19 1.49 -15.69 25.15
C THR A 19 2.27 -14.49 24.60
N LEU A 20 3.57 -14.43 24.83
CA LEU A 20 4.44 -13.38 24.30
C LEU A 20 4.61 -13.45 22.77
N THR A 21 4.53 -14.64 22.17
CA THR A 21 4.63 -14.79 20.71
C THR A 21 3.37 -14.37 19.95
N LEU A 22 2.21 -14.31 20.61
CA LEU A 22 0.92 -13.91 20.00
C LEU A 22 0.71 -12.40 19.94
N SER A 23 1.52 -11.60 20.62
CA SER A 23 1.38 -10.14 20.69
C SER A 23 2.08 -9.38 19.55
N SER A 24 2.69 -10.08 18.58
CA SER A 24 3.53 -9.48 17.53
C SER A 24 2.74 -8.84 16.36
N CYS A 25 1.40 -8.91 16.35
CA CYS A 25 0.58 -8.49 15.21
C CYS A 25 0.22 -6.99 15.17
N GLY A 26 0.73 -6.16 16.09
CA GLY A 26 0.33 -4.75 16.23
C GLY A 26 1.18 -3.72 15.50
N LEU A 27 2.16 -4.12 14.69
CA LEU A 27 3.15 -3.20 14.11
C LEU A 27 2.74 -2.62 12.74
N MET A 28 1.76 -3.21 12.07
CA MET A 28 1.34 -2.79 10.74
C MET A 28 0.00 -2.05 10.80
N ASN A 29 -0.03 -0.81 10.29
CA ASN A 29 -1.29 -0.10 10.11
C ASN A 29 -2.04 -0.68 8.90
N SER A 30 -3.34 -0.96 9.08
CA SER A 30 -4.18 -1.36 7.94
C SER A 30 -4.33 -0.21 6.95
N PRO A 31 -4.34 -0.50 5.64
CA PRO A 31 -4.60 0.53 4.64
C PRO A 31 -5.91 1.27 4.89
N GLN A 32 -5.88 2.59 4.73
CA GLN A 32 -7.07 3.43 4.82
C GLN A 32 -7.60 3.68 3.40
N VAL A 33 -8.89 3.45 3.19
CA VAL A 33 -9.50 3.68 1.87
C VAL A 33 -10.82 4.41 2.00
N LYS A 34 -11.08 5.33 1.06
CA LYS A 34 -12.36 6.01 0.92
C LYS A 34 -12.75 6.06 -0.55
N THR A 35 -13.89 5.47 -0.88
CA THR A 35 -14.42 5.41 -2.24
C THR A 35 -15.70 6.22 -2.32
N TYR A 36 -15.82 7.07 -3.34
CA TYR A 36 -16.95 7.96 -3.58
C TYR A 36 -17.75 7.54 -4.81
N LEU A 37 -17.08 6.92 -5.80
CA LEU A 37 -17.70 6.43 -7.03
C LEU A 37 -17.25 4.98 -7.30
N PRO A 38 -18.11 4.13 -7.91
CA PRO A 38 -17.74 2.77 -8.26
C PRO A 38 -16.58 2.74 -9.24
N LEU A 39 -15.53 1.98 -8.92
CA LEU A 39 -14.36 1.85 -9.81
C LEU A 39 -14.66 1.03 -11.07
N SER A 40 -15.68 0.18 -11.05
CA SER A 40 -16.08 -0.67 -12.18
C SER A 40 -16.56 0.08 -13.42
N GLN A 41 -16.89 1.37 -13.31
CA GLN A 41 -17.28 2.20 -14.46
C GLN A 41 -16.11 2.71 -15.29
N PHE A 42 -14.88 2.60 -14.78
CA PHE A 42 -13.69 3.10 -15.45
C PHE A 42 -12.95 1.96 -16.17
N GLN A 43 -12.48 2.26 -17.39
CA GLN A 43 -11.77 1.31 -18.24
C GLN A 43 -10.33 1.75 -18.54
N TYR A 44 -10.06 3.03 -18.40
CA TYR A 44 -8.77 3.65 -18.71
C TYR A 44 -8.20 4.35 -17.47
N ALA A 45 -6.89 4.46 -17.45
CA ALA A 45 -6.20 5.26 -16.43
C ALA A 45 -5.04 6.04 -17.05
N TYR A 46 -4.97 7.30 -16.75
CA TYR A 46 -3.81 8.14 -16.98
C TYR A 46 -3.09 8.33 -15.66
N ILE A 47 -1.82 7.96 -15.60
CA ILE A 47 -1.01 8.18 -14.41
C ILE A 47 -0.34 9.53 -14.55
N ALA A 48 -0.74 10.47 -13.69
CA ALA A 48 -0.15 11.80 -13.66
C ALA A 48 1.36 11.74 -13.46
N PRO A 49 2.12 12.67 -14.06
CA PRO A 49 3.54 12.78 -13.75
C PRO A 49 3.71 12.90 -12.24
N ILE A 50 4.56 12.07 -11.66
CA ILE A 50 4.89 12.15 -10.26
C ILE A 50 5.63 13.47 -10.10
N GLY A 51 5.01 14.44 -9.41
CA GLY A 51 5.57 15.77 -9.17
C GLY A 51 6.90 15.61 -8.46
N GLY A 52 7.96 15.84 -9.21
CA GLY A 52 9.30 15.45 -8.82
C GLY A 52 9.75 16.17 -7.57
N VAL A 53 10.45 15.47 -6.75
CA VAL A 53 11.70 15.98 -6.23
C VAL A 53 12.50 16.35 -7.48
N GLN A 54 12.61 17.65 -7.80
CA GLN A 54 13.65 18.15 -8.68
C GLN A 54 14.98 17.87 -7.96
N GLY A 55 15.47 16.64 -8.13
CA GLY A 55 16.88 16.39 -7.91
C GLY A 55 17.68 17.30 -8.84
N PRO A 56 18.95 17.58 -8.54
CA PRO A 56 19.78 18.40 -9.38
C PRO A 56 19.70 17.90 -10.83
N PRO A 57 19.78 18.78 -11.84
CA PRO A 57 19.52 18.47 -13.25
C PRO A 57 20.36 17.32 -13.83
N ASN A 58 21.35 16.84 -13.10
CA ASN A 58 22.17 15.66 -13.41
C ASN A 58 21.63 14.34 -12.85
N ALA A 59 20.58 14.38 -12.04
CA ALA A 59 19.77 13.22 -11.68
C ALA A 59 18.71 12.94 -12.76
N ALA A 60 19.11 13.11 -14.02
CA ALA A 60 18.35 12.68 -15.17
C ALA A 60 18.07 11.19 -15.00
N PHE A 61 16.87 10.84 -14.53
CA PHE A 61 16.33 9.48 -14.53
C PHE A 61 17.28 8.36 -14.10
N GLY A 62 18.38 8.71 -13.46
CA GLY A 62 19.34 7.80 -12.89
C GLY A 62 18.83 7.32 -11.54
N GLY A 63 17.69 6.65 -11.53
CA GLY A 63 17.35 5.80 -10.42
C GLY A 63 18.51 4.84 -10.23
N PHE A 64 18.99 4.70 -9.00
CA PHE A 64 19.95 3.67 -8.65
C PHE A 64 19.51 2.37 -9.33
N PRO A 65 20.42 1.54 -9.89
CA PRO A 65 20.06 0.26 -10.46
C PRO A 65 19.22 -0.51 -9.44
N GLY A 66 17.91 -0.70 -9.74
CA GLY A 66 16.97 -1.34 -8.82
C GLY A 66 15.94 -0.43 -8.17
N SER A 67 15.96 0.91 -8.31
CA SER A 67 14.87 1.77 -7.85
C SER A 67 13.63 1.53 -8.73
N ALA A 68 12.57 1.01 -8.13
CA ALA A 68 11.30 0.86 -8.84
C ALA A 68 10.71 2.23 -9.10
N ASN A 69 10.43 2.54 -10.36
CA ASN A 69 9.62 3.70 -10.71
C ASN A 69 8.18 3.47 -10.20
N PRO A 70 7.66 4.26 -9.25
CA PRO A 70 6.31 4.09 -8.73
C PRO A 70 5.24 4.06 -9.83
N ARG A 71 5.43 4.85 -10.89
CA ARG A 71 4.53 4.91 -12.04
C ARG A 71 4.40 3.56 -12.75
N ASP A 72 5.52 2.89 -13.02
CA ASP A 72 5.52 1.60 -13.72
C ASP A 72 4.89 0.52 -12.85
N PHE A 73 5.09 0.61 -11.54
CA PHE A 73 4.50 -0.32 -10.60
C PHE A 73 2.98 -0.12 -10.49
N ILE A 74 2.50 1.13 -10.41
CA ILE A 74 1.07 1.47 -10.44
C ILE A 74 0.45 0.99 -11.76
N ALA A 75 1.12 1.22 -12.90
CA ALA A 75 0.65 0.76 -14.21
C ALA A 75 0.47 -0.76 -14.25
N GLY A 76 1.44 -1.51 -13.72
CA GLY A 76 1.35 -2.97 -13.61
C GLY A 76 0.20 -3.43 -12.71
N GLN A 77 -0.07 -2.73 -11.61
CA GLN A 77 -1.19 -3.03 -10.73
C GLN A 77 -2.55 -2.74 -11.38
N LEU A 78 -2.67 -1.65 -12.16
CA LEU A 78 -3.89 -1.32 -12.92
C LEU A 78 -4.14 -2.35 -14.02
N PHE A 79 -3.10 -2.72 -14.77
CA PHE A 79 -3.18 -3.73 -15.82
C PHE A 79 -3.69 -5.09 -15.30
N LYS A 80 -3.20 -5.55 -14.15
CA LYS A 80 -3.69 -6.78 -13.49
C LYS A 80 -5.18 -6.74 -13.15
N ARG A 81 -5.78 -5.56 -13.07
CA ARG A 81 -7.20 -5.32 -12.77
C ARG A 81 -8.03 -5.01 -14.00
N GLY A 82 -7.45 -5.18 -15.20
CA GLY A 82 -8.12 -4.97 -16.48
C GLY A 82 -8.31 -3.50 -16.87
N ILE A 83 -7.59 -2.56 -16.21
CA ILE A 83 -7.62 -1.14 -16.56
C ILE A 83 -6.49 -0.84 -17.54
N ILE A 84 -6.83 -0.23 -18.66
CA ILE A 84 -5.89 0.13 -19.73
C ILE A 84 -5.19 1.44 -19.35
N VAL A 85 -3.88 1.40 -19.20
CA VAL A 85 -3.09 2.61 -18.94
C VAL A 85 -2.81 3.32 -20.25
N VAL A 86 -3.19 4.61 -20.30
CA VAL A 86 -3.02 5.45 -21.49
C VAL A 86 -1.93 6.51 -21.26
N PRO A 87 -1.15 6.88 -22.30
CA PRO A 87 -0.10 7.87 -22.16
C PRO A 87 -0.63 9.30 -22.04
N GLU A 88 -1.85 9.55 -22.56
CA GLU A 88 -2.53 10.84 -22.55
C GLU A 88 -4.05 10.65 -22.43
N ILE A 89 -4.76 11.70 -21.98
CA ILE A 89 -6.21 11.67 -21.82
C ILE A 89 -6.87 11.97 -23.16
N ASN A 90 -7.60 10.98 -23.69
CA ASN A 90 -8.46 11.19 -24.86
C ASN A 90 -9.79 11.82 -24.42
N PRO A 91 -10.16 13.03 -24.91
CA PRO A 91 -11.42 13.68 -24.54
C PRO A 91 -12.67 12.83 -24.78
N ALA A 92 -12.67 12.00 -25.83
CA ALA A 92 -13.80 11.11 -26.13
C ALA A 92 -13.99 9.99 -25.10
N GLN A 93 -12.98 9.70 -24.32
CA GLN A 93 -12.97 8.63 -23.30
C GLN A 93 -12.82 9.19 -21.87
N ALA A 94 -12.79 10.52 -21.70
CA ALA A 94 -12.50 11.15 -20.42
C ALA A 94 -13.43 10.68 -19.29
N GLN A 95 -14.72 10.45 -19.58
CA GLN A 95 -15.71 9.97 -18.60
C GLN A 95 -15.40 8.53 -18.09
N LYS A 96 -14.65 7.73 -18.85
CA LYS A 96 -14.25 6.37 -18.50
C LYS A 96 -12.78 6.30 -18.09
N THR A 97 -12.11 7.43 -17.95
CA THR A 97 -10.68 7.54 -17.65
C THR A 97 -10.48 8.06 -16.24
N LEU A 98 -9.72 7.31 -15.46
CA LEU A 98 -9.19 7.75 -14.18
C LEU A 98 -7.91 8.56 -14.38
N VAL A 99 -7.74 9.62 -13.61
CA VAL A 99 -6.43 10.24 -13.38
C VAL A 99 -5.91 9.70 -12.06
N VAL A 100 -4.77 9.07 -12.11
CA VAL A 100 -4.11 8.46 -10.94
C VAL A 100 -2.98 9.37 -10.49
N SER A 101 -3.06 9.84 -9.26
CA SER A 101 -2.01 10.62 -8.61
C SER A 101 -1.38 9.79 -7.49
N TYR A 102 -0.08 9.96 -7.32
CA TYR A 102 0.74 9.31 -6.32
C TYR A 102 1.45 10.35 -5.47
N GLY A 103 1.50 10.13 -4.17
CA GLY A 103 2.26 10.94 -3.23
C GLY A 103 2.89 10.06 -2.16
N GLU A 104 4.10 10.42 -1.77
CA GLU A 104 4.75 9.87 -0.58
C GLU A 104 4.39 10.75 0.61
N GLY A 105 4.03 10.10 1.70
CA GLY A 105 3.70 10.72 2.98
C GLY A 105 4.85 10.60 3.98
N ASP A 106 4.46 10.53 5.24
CA ASP A 106 5.40 10.50 6.35
C ASP A 106 6.14 9.16 6.48
N LYS A 107 7.32 9.22 7.11
CA LYS A 107 8.08 8.05 7.53
C LYS A 107 7.85 7.81 9.01
N ARG A 108 7.20 6.69 9.34
CA ARG A 108 6.96 6.29 10.73
C ARG A 108 8.05 5.33 11.20
N ASN A 109 8.76 5.69 12.26
CA ASN A 109 9.74 4.79 12.87
C ASN A 109 9.07 3.55 13.45
N ILE A 110 9.64 2.39 13.20
CA ILE A 110 9.24 1.09 13.73
C ILE A 110 10.41 0.48 14.48
N LEU A 111 10.21 -0.68 15.10
CA LEU A 111 11.24 -1.33 15.92
C LEU A 111 12.59 -1.50 15.20
N ILE A 112 12.54 -1.82 13.90
CA ILE A 112 13.72 -1.94 13.04
C ILE A 112 13.46 -1.16 11.75
N GLY A 113 14.04 0.06 11.62
CA GLY A 113 13.91 0.90 10.45
C GLY A 113 12.67 1.83 10.49
N TYR A 114 12.02 2.00 9.34
CA TYR A 114 10.83 2.84 9.20
C TYR A 114 9.86 2.27 8.18
N ALA A 115 8.57 2.56 8.37
CA ALA A 115 7.53 2.39 7.38
C ALA A 115 7.41 3.67 6.55
N LEU A 116 7.14 3.55 5.26
CA LEU A 116 6.90 4.66 4.34
C LEU A 116 5.41 4.71 3.98
N GLU A 117 4.78 5.85 4.21
CA GLU A 117 3.39 6.06 3.80
C GLU A 117 3.31 6.46 2.32
N VAL A 118 2.33 5.88 1.62
CA VAL A 118 1.99 6.21 0.23
C VAL A 118 0.51 6.50 0.14
N THR A 119 0.16 7.59 -0.55
CA THR A 119 -1.23 7.92 -0.90
C THR A 119 -1.43 7.80 -2.40
N ILE A 120 -2.47 7.06 -2.82
CA ILE A 120 -2.95 6.98 -4.19
C ILE A 120 -4.32 7.62 -4.25
N GLN A 121 -4.47 8.63 -5.11
CA GLN A 121 -5.71 9.33 -5.35
C GLN A 121 -6.18 9.09 -6.77
N LEU A 122 -7.46 8.77 -6.92
CA LEU A 122 -8.12 8.57 -8.20
C LEU A 122 -9.15 9.68 -8.42
N THR A 123 -9.05 10.39 -9.54
CA THR A 123 -10.03 11.40 -9.95
C THR A 123 -10.56 11.10 -11.34
N THR A 124 -11.71 11.67 -11.71
CA THR A 124 -12.24 11.56 -13.08
C THR A 124 -11.47 12.49 -14.02
N ALA A 125 -11.21 12.06 -15.25
CA ALA A 125 -10.47 12.87 -16.22
C ALA A 125 -11.32 14.01 -16.84
N ASP A 126 -12.65 13.92 -16.80
CA ASP A 126 -13.55 14.92 -17.37
C ASP A 126 -13.77 16.13 -16.45
N MET A 127 -14.00 15.88 -15.17
CA MET A 127 -14.38 16.93 -14.21
C MET A 127 -13.45 17.01 -13.00
N ASN A 128 -12.39 16.24 -12.98
CA ASN A 128 -11.43 16.17 -11.87
C ASN A 128 -12.09 15.86 -10.49
N LYS A 129 -13.20 15.11 -10.50
CA LYS A 129 -13.89 14.71 -9.28
C LYS A 129 -13.16 13.58 -8.60
N LEU A 130 -13.07 13.66 -7.28
CA LEU A 130 -12.49 12.58 -6.49
C LEU A 130 -13.36 11.32 -6.60
N VAL A 131 -12.73 10.22 -7.04
CA VAL A 131 -13.33 8.89 -7.17
C VAL A 131 -13.03 8.04 -5.95
N ALA A 132 -11.77 7.97 -5.60
CA ALA A 132 -11.31 7.23 -4.42
C ALA A 132 -9.94 7.71 -3.97
N VAL A 133 -9.62 7.45 -2.72
CA VAL A 133 -8.29 7.67 -2.15
C VAL A 133 -7.94 6.51 -1.25
N ALA A 134 -6.70 6.07 -1.31
CA ALA A 134 -6.15 5.09 -0.38
C ALA A 134 -4.78 5.52 0.11
N THR A 135 -4.54 5.29 1.40
CA THR A 135 -3.26 5.50 2.04
C THR A 135 -2.83 4.19 2.68
N ALA A 136 -1.59 3.79 2.47
CA ALA A 136 -1.02 2.58 3.04
C ALA A 136 0.43 2.79 3.43
N GLU A 137 0.87 2.06 4.46
CA GLU A 137 2.28 2.00 4.86
C GLU A 137 2.95 0.80 4.20
N GLY A 138 4.14 1.01 3.69
CA GLY A 138 4.97 -0.05 3.11
C GLY A 138 6.19 -0.36 3.96
N TYR A 139 6.54 -1.64 3.95
CA TYR A 139 7.64 -2.23 4.69
C TYR A 139 8.60 -2.91 3.73
N GLY A 140 9.86 -3.00 4.10
CA GLY A 140 10.86 -3.65 3.28
C GLY A 140 12.29 -3.26 3.69
N GLU A 141 13.25 -3.92 3.11
CA GLU A 141 14.67 -3.66 3.40
C GLU A 141 15.12 -2.36 2.74
N THR A 142 14.71 -2.12 1.50
CA THR A 142 15.03 -0.92 0.75
C THR A 142 13.86 0.06 0.68
N GLU A 143 14.11 1.30 0.36
CA GLU A 143 13.05 2.29 0.12
C GLU A 143 12.15 1.88 -1.06
N SER A 144 12.75 1.31 -2.10
CA SER A 144 12.03 0.76 -3.25
C SER A 144 11.06 -0.37 -2.86
N ASP A 145 11.46 -1.25 -1.95
CA ASP A 145 10.59 -2.33 -1.46
C ASP A 145 9.42 -1.76 -0.66
N LYS A 146 9.68 -0.75 0.18
CA LYS A 146 8.63 -0.06 0.95
C LYS A 146 7.61 0.61 0.04
N ILE A 147 8.07 1.32 -1.00
CA ILE A 147 7.19 1.96 -1.99
C ILE A 147 6.33 0.92 -2.70
N ARG A 148 6.92 -0.19 -3.16
CA ARG A 148 6.20 -1.29 -3.83
C ARG A 148 5.14 -1.91 -2.92
N ASP A 149 5.50 -2.17 -1.67
CA ASP A 149 4.61 -2.77 -0.69
C ASP A 149 3.44 -1.82 -0.39
N ALA A 150 3.69 -0.53 -0.10
CA ALA A 150 2.67 0.47 0.13
C ALA A 150 1.71 0.62 -1.07
N ILE A 151 2.24 0.71 -2.30
CA ILE A 151 1.41 0.78 -3.51
C ILE A 151 0.56 -0.47 -3.65
N SER A 152 1.13 -1.66 -3.41
CA SER A 152 0.39 -2.92 -3.50
C SER A 152 -0.78 -2.97 -2.52
N GLN A 153 -0.55 -2.55 -1.28
CA GLN A 153 -1.58 -2.49 -0.24
C GLN A 153 -2.65 -1.44 -0.56
N ALA A 154 -2.27 -0.23 -0.97
CA ALA A 154 -3.20 0.82 -1.36
C ALA A 154 -4.07 0.40 -2.55
N MET A 155 -3.48 -0.20 -3.58
CA MET A 155 -4.21 -0.69 -4.76
C MET A 155 -5.14 -1.86 -4.42
N THR A 156 -4.75 -2.74 -3.51
CA THR A 156 -5.62 -3.81 -3.01
C THR A 156 -6.80 -3.23 -2.24
N ALA A 157 -6.57 -2.24 -1.38
CA ALA A 157 -7.63 -1.55 -0.64
C ALA A 157 -8.64 -0.86 -1.57
N LEU A 158 -8.16 -0.25 -2.66
CA LEU A 158 -9.03 0.43 -3.64
C LEU A 158 -9.92 -0.55 -4.43
N PHE A 159 -9.36 -1.64 -4.91
CA PHE A 159 -10.02 -2.51 -5.87
C PHE A 159 -10.58 -3.82 -5.27
N GLU A 160 -10.10 -4.23 -4.11
CA GLU A 160 -10.41 -5.51 -3.48
C GLU A 160 -10.66 -5.34 -1.97
N PRO A 161 -11.59 -4.44 -1.55
CA PRO A 161 -11.77 -4.09 -0.14
C PRO A 161 -12.15 -5.30 0.73
N GLU A 162 -12.77 -6.32 0.16
CA GLU A 162 -13.16 -7.54 0.86
C GLU A 162 -11.96 -8.36 1.38
N LYS A 163 -10.84 -8.33 0.66
CA LYS A 163 -9.62 -9.03 1.10
C LYS A 163 -9.01 -8.43 2.37
N ILE A 164 -9.17 -7.13 2.57
CA ILE A 164 -8.65 -6.45 3.77
C ILE A 164 -9.50 -6.77 4.98
N SER A 165 -10.84 -6.84 4.81
CA SER A 165 -11.75 -7.17 5.91
C SER A 165 -11.57 -8.61 6.40
N GLN A 166 -11.23 -9.55 5.52
CA GLN A 166 -10.97 -10.95 5.88
C GLN A 166 -9.66 -11.13 6.67
N ASN A 167 -8.61 -10.40 6.31
CA ASN A 167 -7.35 -10.44 7.06
C ASN A 167 -7.48 -9.86 8.48
N SER A 168 -8.35 -8.87 8.66
CA SER A 168 -8.61 -8.28 9.98
C SER A 168 -9.44 -9.21 10.89
N SER A 169 -10.35 -9.99 10.33
CA SER A 169 -11.22 -10.88 11.11
C SER A 169 -10.56 -12.21 11.48
N SER A 170 -9.55 -12.67 10.74
CA SER A 170 -8.83 -13.90 11.08
C SER A 170 -7.85 -13.78 12.26
N LEU A 171 -7.67 -12.56 12.78
CA LEU A 171 -6.80 -12.28 13.93
C LEU A 171 -7.52 -12.32 15.30
N TYR A 172 -8.83 -12.61 15.31
CA TYR A 172 -9.65 -12.65 16.54
C TYR A 172 -10.12 -14.05 16.96
N PHE A 173 -9.50 -15.13 16.42
CA PHE A 173 -9.81 -16.51 16.84
C PHE A 173 -8.58 -17.23 17.36
#